data_7801fae569801ba71e526fe36dbc517a
#
_entry.id   7801fae569801ba71e526fe36dbc517a
#
_cell.length_a   1.000
_cell.length_b   1.000
_cell.length_c   1.000
_cell.angle_alpha   90.00
_cell.angle_beta   90.00
_cell.angle_gamma   90.00
#
_symmetry.space_group_name_H-M   'P 1'
#
loop_
_entity.id
_entity.type
_entity.pdbx_description
1 polymer ?
#
loop_
_entity_poly.entity_id
_entity_poly.type
_entity_poly.pdbx_seq_one_letter_code
_entity_poly.pdbx_strand_id
1 'polypeptide(L)'
;MKRYALSVGLALAATLAGAGAALALNHPGHGATSLVPGLAPHPQAWRTVRHDAPRMRVHHRAAPHRQPREQHDLRGTTSSIYERTTKPWLLARQGCVAAQRHETGVVILDFGKPAHKHHGYGTILFSNRFASNHKITIAMVGYARGYVRCLHRGSRAHATLARGTSNYHPAVPSAYTAGVRWARATNKLGHLLRRYGLSAHVESAAADDAEPAWDRSFHKTKQFFHGFREAVHGHTLYDYGSLDGGVGVIWSARQMWYVAGGLRHTKALPEIYYPAMAQQWAELARIAHRRYHLDVNFAGVMTQGGATCHCGYRPHAAHRVLAHALASQGVGHLALPRGGTNMVG
;
A
#
# COMPACT_ATOMS: atom_id res chain seq x y z
N MET A 1 -31.86 31.29 45.12
CA MET A 1 -32.95 30.47 45.67
C MET A 1 -33.89 30.09 44.54
N LYS A 2 -33.94 28.80 44.17
CA LYS A 2 -35.10 28.05 43.66
C LYS A 2 -34.59 26.64 43.29
N ARG A 3 -35.00 25.68 44.11
CA ARG A 3 -34.83 24.24 43.97
C ARG A 3 -36.01 23.71 43.15
N TYR A 4 -35.83 22.70 42.31
CA TYR A 4 -36.77 21.64 41.89
C TYR A 4 -35.91 20.49 41.41
N ALA A 5 -35.78 19.37 42.02
CA ALA A 5 -36.67 18.26 42.39
C ALA A 5 -36.65 17.16 41.31
N LEU A 6 -36.20 16.00 41.79
CA LEU A 6 -36.10 14.69 41.12
C LEU A 6 -37.43 14.21 40.50
N SER A 7 -37.32 13.38 39.47
CA SER A 7 -38.29 12.30 39.25
C SER A 7 -37.57 11.07 38.71
N VAL A 8 -37.66 9.99 39.47
CA VAL A 8 -37.26 8.61 39.21
C VAL A 8 -38.41 7.94 38.47
N GLY A 9 -38.12 7.30 37.36
CA GLY A 9 -39.06 6.45 36.65
C GLY A 9 -38.49 5.04 36.46
N LEU A 10 -39.06 4.10 37.22
CA LEU A 10 -38.83 2.66 37.23
C LEU A 10 -39.87 2.00 36.33
N ALA A 11 -39.48 1.09 35.43
CA ALA A 11 -40.36 0.06 34.83
C ALA A 11 -39.46 -1.05 34.23
N LEU A 12 -39.38 -2.14 34.81
CA LEU A 12 -40.07 -3.42 34.84
C LEU A 12 -39.78 -4.28 33.60
N ALA A 13 -39.21 -5.44 33.91
CA ALA A 13 -38.90 -6.59 33.07
C ALA A 13 -40.15 -7.31 32.55
N ALA A 14 -40.04 -7.92 31.39
CA ALA A 14 -40.88 -9.06 30.99
C ALA A 14 -40.02 -10.08 30.23
N THR A 15 -39.82 -11.19 30.90
CA THR A 15 -39.35 -12.49 30.39
C THR A 15 -40.45 -13.18 29.59
N LEU A 16 -40.12 -13.70 28.40
CA LEU A 16 -40.90 -14.77 27.77
C LEU A 16 -39.95 -15.82 27.22
N ALA A 17 -40.00 -16.97 27.86
CA ALA A 17 -39.42 -18.22 27.39
C ALA A 17 -40.33 -18.83 26.32
N GLY A 18 -39.72 -19.32 25.23
CA GLY A 18 -40.41 -20.12 24.21
C GLY A 18 -39.49 -21.27 23.77
N ALA A 19 -39.77 -22.45 24.26
CA ALA A 19 -39.18 -23.72 23.83
C ALA A 19 -39.76 -24.13 22.48
N GLY A 20 -38.93 -24.61 21.56
CA GLY A 20 -39.34 -25.16 20.28
C GLY A 20 -38.33 -26.19 19.76
N ALA A 21 -38.78 -27.39 19.69
CA ALA A 21 -38.14 -28.69 19.56
C ALA A 21 -37.23 -28.92 18.35
N ALA A 22 -36.29 -29.82 18.54
CA ALA A 22 -35.40 -30.44 17.59
C ALA A 22 -36.14 -31.28 16.53
N LEU A 23 -35.62 -31.23 15.30
CA LEU A 23 -35.74 -32.31 14.32
C LEU A 23 -34.36 -32.55 13.69
N ALA A 24 -33.78 -33.67 14.11
CA ALA A 24 -32.56 -34.22 13.51
C ALA A 24 -32.92 -34.88 12.17
N LEU A 25 -32.21 -34.54 11.11
CA LEU A 25 -32.07 -35.36 9.92
C LEU A 25 -30.58 -35.60 9.66
N ASN A 26 -30.21 -36.85 9.90
CA ASN A 26 -28.92 -37.45 9.53
C ASN A 26 -28.74 -37.43 8.00
N HIS A 27 -27.61 -36.93 7.51
CA HIS A 27 -26.98 -37.40 6.28
C HIS A 27 -25.46 -37.43 6.44
N PRO A 28 -24.76 -38.43 5.87
CA PRO A 28 -23.37 -38.75 6.19
C PRO A 28 -22.36 -38.01 5.31
N GLY A 29 -21.30 -37.62 5.94
CA GLY A 29 -19.90 -37.61 5.51
C GLY A 29 -19.50 -37.01 4.17
N HIS A 30 -18.92 -35.83 4.23
CA HIS A 30 -17.69 -35.52 3.47
C HIS A 30 -16.85 -34.60 4.32
N GLY A 31 -15.60 -35.00 4.54
CA GLY A 31 -14.65 -34.33 5.42
C GLY A 31 -14.34 -32.91 4.92
N ALA A 32 -14.83 -31.95 5.69
CA ALA A 32 -14.38 -30.55 5.56
C ALA A 32 -13.09 -30.38 6.37
N THR A 33 -11.94 -30.38 5.71
CA THR A 33 -10.71 -29.87 6.27
C THR A 33 -10.91 -28.38 6.61
N SER A 34 -10.93 -28.11 7.90
CA SER A 34 -10.96 -26.77 8.48
C SER A 34 -9.72 -25.99 8.01
N LEU A 35 -9.89 -25.12 7.04
CA LEU A 35 -8.90 -24.11 6.69
C LEU A 35 -8.95 -23.03 7.76
N VAL A 36 -7.90 -22.94 8.56
CA VAL A 36 -7.64 -21.84 9.49
C VAL A 36 -7.49 -20.54 8.67
N PRO A 37 -8.35 -19.50 8.86
CA PRO A 37 -8.20 -18.24 8.14
C PRO A 37 -7.14 -17.40 8.84
N GLY A 38 -5.89 -17.44 8.39
CA GLY A 38 -4.86 -16.76 9.18
C GLY A 38 -3.62 -16.24 8.51
N LEU A 39 -3.47 -16.24 7.20
CA LEU A 39 -2.32 -15.59 6.54
C LEU A 39 -2.79 -15.04 5.20
N ALA A 40 -2.46 -13.77 4.94
CA ALA A 40 -2.56 -13.21 3.59
C ALA A 40 -1.83 -14.15 2.63
N PRO A 41 -2.35 -14.40 1.42
CA PRO A 41 -1.64 -15.24 0.47
C PRO A 41 -0.27 -14.62 0.21
N HIS A 42 0.76 -15.32 0.68
CA HIS A 42 2.15 -15.01 0.38
C HIS A 42 2.33 -15.08 -1.14
N PRO A 43 3.20 -14.30 -1.79
CA PRO A 43 3.46 -14.35 -3.23
C PRO A 43 3.82 -15.72 -3.81
N GLN A 44 3.92 -16.76 -2.99
CA GLN A 44 4.21 -18.13 -3.42
C GLN A 44 3.06 -18.87 -4.14
N ALA A 45 1.84 -18.31 -4.19
CA ALA A 45 0.71 -18.94 -4.89
C ALA A 45 0.85 -19.02 -6.42
N TRP A 46 1.89 -18.40 -7.01
CA TRP A 46 2.10 -18.35 -8.45
C TRP A 46 2.94 -19.52 -9.03
N ARG A 47 3.23 -20.57 -8.26
CA ARG A 47 4.11 -21.67 -8.70
C ARG A 47 3.46 -22.73 -9.59
N THR A 48 2.22 -22.64 -10.00
CA THR A 48 1.58 -23.71 -10.80
C THR A 48 0.90 -23.23 -12.08
N VAL A 49 1.66 -22.57 -12.95
CA VAL A 49 1.38 -22.62 -14.39
C VAL A 49 2.65 -23.05 -15.10
N ARG A 50 2.80 -24.38 -15.29
CA ARG A 50 3.82 -24.92 -16.19
C ARG A 50 3.35 -24.63 -17.62
N HIS A 51 3.96 -23.69 -18.27
CA HIS A 51 4.00 -23.64 -19.72
C HIS A 51 5.22 -24.42 -20.17
N ASP A 52 4.99 -25.60 -20.74
CA ASP A 52 6.00 -26.33 -21.47
C ASP A 52 6.38 -25.52 -22.72
N ALA A 53 7.51 -24.81 -22.65
CA ALA A 53 8.14 -24.22 -23.83
C ALA A 53 9.21 -25.15 -24.35
N PRO A 54 9.34 -25.33 -25.67
CA PRO A 54 10.29 -26.27 -26.26
C PRO A 54 11.74 -25.87 -25.98
N ARG A 55 12.54 -26.84 -25.60
CA ARG A 55 14.00 -26.73 -25.36
C ARG A 55 14.72 -26.36 -26.64
N MET A 56 15.11 -25.10 -26.80
CA MET A 56 16.15 -24.73 -27.74
C MET A 56 17.51 -24.82 -27.03
N ARG A 57 18.34 -25.79 -27.46
CA ARG A 57 19.77 -25.84 -27.12
C ARG A 57 20.49 -24.74 -27.90
N VAL A 58 20.99 -23.74 -27.23
CA VAL A 58 21.97 -22.81 -27.79
C VAL A 58 23.23 -22.89 -26.95
N HIS A 59 24.25 -23.53 -27.51
CA HIS A 59 25.63 -23.48 -27.00
C HIS A 59 26.25 -22.15 -27.44
N HIS A 60 26.46 -21.21 -26.55
CA HIS A 60 27.50 -20.21 -26.72
C HIS A 60 28.16 -19.93 -25.37
N ARG A 61 29.40 -20.41 -25.23
CA ARG A 61 30.34 -19.89 -24.24
C ARG A 61 30.64 -18.42 -24.61
N ALA A 62 30.05 -17.47 -23.92
CA ALA A 62 30.48 -16.10 -23.96
C ALA A 62 31.38 -15.83 -22.73
N ALA A 63 32.53 -15.22 -22.98
CA ALA A 63 33.46 -14.74 -21.96
C ALA A 63 32.77 -13.78 -20.99
N PRO A 64 33.22 -13.66 -19.72
CA PRO A 64 32.62 -12.77 -18.77
C PRO A 64 32.87 -11.32 -19.20
N HIS A 65 31.89 -10.70 -19.84
CA HIS A 65 31.86 -9.26 -20.01
C HIS A 65 31.82 -8.63 -18.61
N ARG A 66 32.93 -8.04 -18.20
CA ARG A 66 32.94 -7.05 -17.12
C ARG A 66 31.98 -5.92 -17.53
N GLN A 67 30.77 -5.94 -17.00
CA GLN A 67 29.89 -4.81 -17.10
C GLN A 67 30.60 -3.58 -16.49
N PRO A 68 30.62 -2.44 -17.19
CA PRO A 68 31.08 -1.20 -16.58
C PRO A 68 30.28 -1.00 -15.28
N ARG A 69 30.97 -0.65 -14.20
CA ARG A 69 30.31 -0.13 -12.99
C ARG A 69 29.60 1.16 -13.41
N GLU A 70 28.35 1.05 -13.88
CA GLU A 70 27.46 2.19 -13.97
C GLU A 70 27.41 2.78 -12.56
N GLN A 71 28.00 3.95 -12.39
CA GLN A 71 27.72 4.82 -11.26
C GLN A 71 26.23 5.15 -11.36
N HIS A 72 25.42 4.35 -10.65
CA HIS A 72 23.98 4.51 -10.60
C HIS A 72 23.69 5.89 -10.01
N ASP A 73 23.14 6.77 -10.82
CA ASP A 73 22.49 7.98 -10.33
C ASP A 73 21.26 7.51 -9.53
N LEU A 74 21.46 7.30 -8.23
CA LEU A 74 20.44 6.83 -7.26
C LEU A 74 19.39 7.91 -6.96
N ARG A 75 19.45 9.06 -7.65
CA ARG A 75 18.49 10.13 -7.48
C ARG A 75 17.09 9.62 -7.83
N GLY A 76 16.20 9.68 -6.85
CA GLY A 76 14.83 9.25 -6.97
C GLY A 76 14.58 7.76 -6.67
N THR A 77 15.55 7.04 -6.09
CA THR A 77 15.34 5.68 -5.57
C THR A 77 15.35 5.67 -4.05
N THR A 78 14.35 5.00 -3.46
CA THR A 78 14.20 4.87 -2.01
C THR A 78 14.00 3.40 -1.61
N SER A 79 14.13 3.14 -0.30
CA SER A 79 13.75 1.88 0.31
C SER A 79 12.46 2.05 1.10
N SER A 80 11.42 1.32 0.73
CA SER A 80 10.17 1.17 1.50
C SER A 80 10.24 -0.07 2.39
N ILE A 81 9.47 -0.13 3.47
CA ILE A 81 9.69 -1.12 4.53
C ILE A 81 8.37 -1.73 4.98
N TYR A 82 8.32 -3.08 5.07
CA TYR A 82 7.28 -3.82 5.77
C TYR A 82 7.48 -3.72 7.29
N GLU A 83 6.68 -2.89 7.96
CA GLU A 83 6.89 -2.55 9.37
C GLU A 83 6.39 -3.63 10.33
N ARG A 84 7.30 -4.10 11.17
CA ARG A 84 7.01 -5.08 12.23
C ARG A 84 6.87 -4.44 13.60
N THR A 85 7.10 -3.12 13.70
CA THR A 85 7.14 -2.37 14.96
C THR A 85 6.67 -0.93 14.79
N THR A 86 6.27 -0.30 15.90
CA THR A 86 6.02 1.14 15.99
C THR A 86 6.93 1.81 17.03
N LYS A 87 8.11 1.24 17.31
CA LYS A 87 9.09 1.84 18.22
C LYS A 87 9.78 3.03 17.52
N PRO A 88 9.59 4.29 17.97
CA PRO A 88 10.06 5.48 17.24
C PRO A 88 11.58 5.49 17.03
N TRP A 89 12.34 4.93 17.99
CA TRP A 89 13.79 4.89 17.89
C TRP A 89 14.30 3.92 16.82
N LEU A 90 13.59 2.80 16.56
CA LEU A 90 13.91 1.89 15.46
C LEU A 90 13.66 2.55 14.11
N LEU A 91 12.50 3.20 13.96
CA LEU A 91 12.19 3.92 12.73
C LEU A 91 13.14 5.12 12.53
N ALA A 92 13.62 5.76 13.63
CA ALA A 92 14.65 6.79 13.51
C ALA A 92 15.98 6.24 12.95
N ARG A 93 16.36 5.00 13.30
CA ARG A 93 17.53 4.35 12.69
C ARG A 93 17.32 4.08 11.21
N GLN A 94 16.13 3.61 10.79
CA GLN A 94 15.79 3.40 9.37
C GLN A 94 15.89 4.72 8.59
N GLY A 95 15.29 5.81 9.10
CA GLY A 95 15.38 7.14 8.49
C GLY A 95 16.83 7.66 8.40
N CYS A 96 17.65 7.42 9.42
CA CYS A 96 19.07 7.77 9.39
C CYS A 96 19.82 7.01 8.27
N VAL A 97 19.57 5.70 8.11
CA VAL A 97 20.17 4.89 7.05
C VAL A 97 19.73 5.39 5.66
N ALA A 98 18.46 5.74 5.48
CA ALA A 98 17.96 6.31 4.23
C ALA A 98 18.67 7.64 3.89
N ALA A 99 18.84 8.53 4.87
CA ALA A 99 19.58 9.79 4.69
C ALA A 99 21.04 9.56 4.32
N GLN A 100 21.73 8.61 4.98
CA GLN A 100 23.13 8.25 4.68
C GLN A 100 23.29 7.65 3.27
N ARG A 101 22.26 7.01 2.74
CA ARG A 101 22.20 6.49 1.37
C ARG A 101 21.75 7.55 0.35
N HIS A 102 21.53 8.79 0.79
CA HIS A 102 21.04 9.89 -0.05
C HIS A 102 19.68 9.59 -0.72
N GLU A 103 18.86 8.75 -0.11
CA GLU A 103 17.55 8.40 -0.64
C GLU A 103 16.65 9.65 -0.71
N THR A 104 16.06 9.87 -1.88
CA THR A 104 15.17 11.00 -2.18
C THR A 104 13.97 10.49 -2.96
N GLY A 105 12.75 10.86 -2.57
CA GLY A 105 11.52 10.43 -3.22
C GLY A 105 10.53 9.79 -2.25
N VAL A 106 9.65 8.90 -2.75
CA VAL A 106 8.61 8.27 -1.95
C VAL A 106 9.19 7.12 -1.13
N VAL A 107 8.98 7.17 0.18
CA VAL A 107 9.28 6.08 1.13
C VAL A 107 7.96 5.62 1.73
N ILE A 108 7.58 4.38 1.48
CA ILE A 108 6.41 3.76 2.09
C ILE A 108 6.84 3.00 3.34
N LEU A 109 6.30 3.36 4.48
CA LEU A 109 6.35 2.53 5.68
C LEU A 109 5.03 1.78 5.76
N ASP A 110 5.03 0.53 5.30
CA ASP A 110 3.83 -0.30 5.26
C ASP A 110 3.60 -0.96 6.61
N PHE A 111 2.52 -0.58 7.27
CA PHE A 111 2.12 -1.07 8.58
C PHE A 111 1.14 -2.26 8.52
N GLY A 112 0.96 -2.86 7.34
CA GLY A 112 0.13 -4.04 7.12
C GLY A 112 -1.36 -3.72 7.01
N LYS A 113 -2.22 -4.70 7.32
CA LYS A 113 -3.65 -4.63 7.03
C LYS A 113 -4.44 -3.77 8.01
N PRO A 114 -5.46 -3.01 7.55
CA PRO A 114 -6.31 -2.22 8.42
C PRO A 114 -7.04 -3.06 9.47
N ALA A 115 -7.19 -2.51 10.66
CA ALA A 115 -7.88 -3.17 11.75
C ALA A 115 -8.56 -2.16 12.69
N HIS A 116 -9.56 -2.63 13.43
CA HIS A 116 -10.20 -1.92 14.52
C HIS A 116 -10.16 -2.79 15.78
N LYS A 117 -9.69 -2.22 16.88
CA LYS A 117 -9.69 -2.87 18.21
C LYS A 117 -10.13 -1.87 19.27
N HIS A 118 -10.13 -2.25 20.56
CA HIS A 118 -10.55 -1.42 21.69
C HIS A 118 -9.94 0.00 21.72
N HIS A 119 -8.72 0.14 21.16
CA HIS A 119 -8.03 1.43 21.06
C HIS A 119 -8.32 2.18 19.74
N GLY A 120 -9.37 1.81 19.02
CA GLY A 120 -9.79 2.43 17.77
C GLY A 120 -9.13 1.86 16.53
N TYR A 121 -9.08 2.68 15.47
CA TYR A 121 -8.54 2.28 14.17
C TYR A 121 -7.02 2.28 14.14
N GLY A 122 -6.47 1.35 13.38
CA GLY A 122 -5.04 1.16 13.14
C GLY A 122 -4.81 0.02 12.17
N THR A 123 -3.71 -0.72 12.36
CA THR A 123 -3.35 -1.87 11.52
C THR A 123 -2.89 -3.06 12.34
N ILE A 124 -2.93 -4.24 11.73
CA ILE A 124 -2.15 -5.40 12.18
C ILE A 124 -0.84 -5.38 11.43
N LEU A 125 0.24 -5.13 12.15
CA LEU A 125 1.62 -5.10 11.63
C LEU A 125 2.04 -6.48 11.08
N PHE A 126 3.12 -6.52 10.30
CA PHE A 126 3.74 -7.77 9.84
C PHE A 126 4.29 -8.66 10.96
N SER A 127 4.29 -8.18 12.21
CA SER A 127 4.53 -8.96 13.43
C SER A 127 3.25 -9.51 14.07
N ASN A 128 2.09 -9.46 13.40
CA ASN A 128 0.77 -9.81 13.90
C ASN A 128 0.29 -9.01 15.13
N ARG A 129 0.92 -7.89 15.45
CA ARG A 129 0.54 -7.01 16.57
C ARG A 129 -0.30 -5.84 16.08
N PHE A 130 -1.32 -5.47 16.84
CA PHE A 130 -2.11 -4.27 16.56
C PHE A 130 -1.30 -3.00 16.90
N ALA A 131 -1.34 -2.04 15.98
CA ALA A 131 -0.83 -0.69 16.18
C ALA A 131 -1.92 0.32 15.87
N SER A 132 -2.25 1.20 16.83
CA SER A 132 -3.20 2.29 16.61
C SER A 132 -2.62 3.35 15.66
N ASN A 133 -3.50 4.08 14.98
CA ASN A 133 -3.10 5.21 14.13
C ASN A 133 -2.21 6.23 14.85
N HIS A 134 -2.44 6.43 16.15
CA HIS A 134 -1.59 7.31 16.97
C HIS A 134 -0.15 6.77 17.10
N LYS A 135 0.01 5.49 17.48
CA LYS A 135 1.33 4.87 17.62
C LYS A 135 2.11 4.88 16.29
N ILE A 136 1.43 4.58 15.19
CA ILE A 136 2.01 4.66 13.84
C ILE A 136 2.48 6.08 13.54
N THR A 137 1.66 7.10 13.80
CA THR A 137 2.04 8.51 13.55
C THR A 137 3.31 8.90 14.33
N ILE A 138 3.40 8.53 15.62
CA ILE A 138 4.58 8.83 16.44
C ILE A 138 5.83 8.07 15.94
N ALA A 139 5.67 6.83 15.49
CA ALA A 139 6.76 6.05 14.89
C ALA A 139 7.29 6.73 13.61
N MET A 140 6.41 7.20 12.73
CA MET A 140 6.78 7.93 11.51
C MET A 140 7.47 9.27 11.80
N VAL A 141 7.08 9.99 12.85
CA VAL A 141 7.86 11.16 13.34
C VAL A 141 9.26 10.74 13.75
N GLY A 142 9.41 9.56 14.35
CA GLY A 142 10.73 8.97 14.63
C GLY A 142 11.57 8.82 13.39
N TYR A 143 11.04 8.20 12.33
CA TYR A 143 11.71 8.07 11.03
C TYR A 143 12.16 9.42 10.49
N ALA A 144 11.24 10.39 10.42
CA ALA A 144 11.53 11.73 9.91
C ALA A 144 12.64 12.44 10.69
N ARG A 145 12.65 12.33 12.02
CA ARG A 145 13.71 12.87 12.87
C ARG A 145 15.06 12.22 12.56
N GLY A 146 15.09 10.90 12.40
CA GLY A 146 16.30 10.17 12.04
C GLY A 146 16.82 10.59 10.67
N TYR A 147 15.93 10.70 9.68
CA TYR A 147 16.27 11.15 8.34
C TYR A 147 16.90 12.53 8.36
N VAL A 148 16.23 13.53 8.92
CA VAL A 148 16.74 14.93 8.96
C VAL A 148 18.05 15.04 9.75
N ARG A 149 18.16 14.36 10.88
CA ARG A 149 19.37 14.38 11.73
C ARG A 149 20.62 13.85 11.01
N CYS A 150 20.43 12.86 10.13
CA CYS A 150 21.53 12.19 9.44
C CYS A 150 21.82 12.74 8.04
N LEU A 151 21.05 13.73 7.57
CA LEU A 151 21.40 14.50 6.38
C LEU A 151 22.68 15.28 6.63
N HIS A 152 23.58 15.29 5.63
CA HIS A 152 24.73 16.17 5.71
C HIS A 152 24.31 17.64 5.55
N ARG A 153 25.10 18.54 6.11
CA ARG A 153 24.85 19.98 6.09
C ARG A 153 24.72 20.49 4.63
N GLY A 154 23.67 21.23 4.34
CA GLY A 154 23.39 21.74 3.01
C GLY A 154 22.73 20.74 2.05
N SER A 155 22.36 19.54 2.53
CA SER A 155 21.63 18.56 1.73
C SER A 155 20.30 19.15 1.22
N ARG A 156 19.99 18.88 -0.06
CA ARG A 156 18.68 19.16 -0.67
C ARG A 156 17.80 17.90 -0.75
N ALA A 157 18.22 16.80 -0.12
CA ALA A 157 17.45 15.57 -0.12
C ALA A 157 16.09 15.79 0.54
N HIS A 158 15.06 15.18 -0.05
CA HIS A 158 13.68 15.29 0.39
C HIS A 158 12.98 13.94 0.27
N ALA A 159 12.32 13.50 1.34
CA ALA A 159 11.55 12.27 1.36
C ALA A 159 10.05 12.57 1.48
N THR A 160 9.23 11.96 0.63
CA THR A 160 7.78 11.88 0.82
C THR A 160 7.49 10.63 1.62
N LEU A 161 7.24 10.78 2.92
CA LEU A 161 7.03 9.69 3.85
C LEU A 161 5.58 9.26 3.85
N ALA A 162 5.29 8.16 3.16
CA ALA A 162 3.96 7.62 3.00
C ALA A 162 3.66 6.55 4.06
N ARG A 163 2.52 6.73 4.73
CA ARG A 163 1.94 5.77 5.66
C ARG A 163 1.23 4.68 4.87
N GLY A 164 1.81 3.48 4.80
CA GLY A 164 1.31 2.34 4.05
C GLY A 164 0.33 1.46 4.82
N THR A 165 -0.65 0.94 4.11
CA THR A 165 -1.59 -0.11 4.52
C THR A 165 -2.06 -0.86 3.29
N SER A 166 -3.03 -1.79 3.41
CA SER A 166 -3.60 -2.51 2.27
C SER A 166 -5.13 -2.42 2.24
N ASN A 167 -5.74 -2.74 1.09
CA ASN A 167 -7.18 -2.83 0.95
C ASN A 167 -7.79 -4.14 1.51
N TYR A 168 -7.01 -4.96 2.20
CA TYR A 168 -7.50 -6.14 2.91
C TYR A 168 -8.14 -5.75 4.24
N HIS A 169 -9.47 -5.61 4.28
CA HIS A 169 -10.25 -5.09 5.40
C HIS A 169 -11.08 -6.16 6.15
N PRO A 170 -10.50 -7.27 6.65
CA PRO A 170 -11.29 -8.31 7.29
C PRO A 170 -11.82 -7.91 8.67
N ALA A 171 -11.15 -6.99 9.35
CA ALA A 171 -11.36 -6.68 10.76
C ALA A 171 -11.74 -5.20 11.02
N VAL A 172 -12.29 -4.50 10.03
CA VAL A 172 -12.80 -3.14 10.22
C VAL A 172 -14.32 -3.09 10.06
N PRO A 173 -15.06 -2.45 10.97
CA PRO A 173 -16.52 -2.37 10.89
C PRO A 173 -16.99 -1.46 9.72
N SER A 174 -16.17 -0.50 9.30
CA SER A 174 -16.45 0.41 8.19
C SER A 174 -15.15 0.79 7.48
N ALA A 175 -15.02 0.42 6.22
CA ALA A 175 -13.88 0.81 5.39
C ALA A 175 -13.87 2.33 5.13
N TYR A 176 -15.03 2.96 4.96
CA TYR A 176 -15.14 4.42 4.85
C TYR A 176 -14.54 5.11 6.10
N THR A 177 -14.97 4.69 7.30
CA THR A 177 -14.43 5.26 8.55
C THR A 177 -12.93 4.98 8.69
N ALA A 178 -12.44 3.81 8.26
CA ALA A 178 -11.00 3.51 8.24
C ALA A 178 -10.25 4.52 7.36
N GLY A 179 -10.76 4.80 6.15
CA GLY A 179 -10.20 5.80 5.25
C GLY A 179 -10.17 7.21 5.85
N VAL A 180 -11.27 7.66 6.47
CA VAL A 180 -11.34 8.94 7.20
C VAL A 180 -10.28 9.01 8.31
N ARG A 181 -10.14 7.94 9.09
CA ARG A 181 -9.16 7.89 10.19
C ARG A 181 -7.72 7.82 9.68
N TRP A 182 -7.49 7.18 8.54
CA TRP A 182 -6.17 7.14 7.88
C TRP A 182 -5.77 8.52 7.38
N ALA A 183 -6.68 9.24 6.71
CA ALA A 183 -6.47 10.62 6.27
C ALA A 183 -6.17 11.58 7.43
N ARG A 184 -6.98 11.53 8.50
CA ARG A 184 -6.76 12.38 9.70
C ARG A 184 -5.41 12.11 10.35
N ALA A 185 -4.96 10.86 10.36
CA ALA A 185 -3.66 10.50 10.91
C ALA A 185 -2.51 10.97 9.99
N THR A 186 -2.71 10.98 8.67
CA THR A 186 -1.77 11.56 7.68
C THR A 186 -1.69 13.08 7.85
N ASN A 187 -2.82 13.77 8.00
CA ASN A 187 -2.85 15.21 8.32
C ASN A 187 -2.11 15.53 9.62
N LYS A 188 -2.31 14.68 10.66
CA LYS A 188 -1.61 14.83 11.95
C LYS A 188 -0.11 14.65 11.80
N LEU A 189 0.34 13.69 10.98
CA LEU A 189 1.77 13.54 10.68
C LEU A 189 2.31 14.82 10.04
N GLY A 190 1.68 15.34 8.99
CA GLY A 190 2.11 16.58 8.33
C GLY A 190 2.16 17.77 9.29
N HIS A 191 1.18 17.90 10.20
CA HIS A 191 1.21 18.91 11.27
C HIS A 191 2.42 18.73 12.20
N LEU A 192 2.71 17.51 12.64
CA LEU A 192 3.87 17.23 13.52
C LEU A 192 5.20 17.48 12.82
N LEU A 193 5.33 17.13 11.53
CA LEU A 193 6.52 17.43 10.74
C LEU A 193 6.80 18.94 10.72
N ARG A 194 5.79 19.76 10.46
CA ARG A 194 5.93 21.23 10.51
C ARG A 194 6.28 21.71 11.92
N ARG A 195 5.54 21.24 12.94
CA ARG A 195 5.77 21.65 14.34
C ARG A 195 7.20 21.35 14.83
N TYR A 196 7.82 20.28 14.32
CA TYR A 196 9.19 19.90 14.71
C TYR A 196 10.26 20.39 13.73
N GLY A 197 9.92 21.24 12.76
CA GLY A 197 10.87 21.80 11.79
C GLY A 197 11.42 20.76 10.79
N LEU A 198 10.70 19.64 10.60
CA LEU A 198 11.15 18.54 9.72
C LEU A 198 10.63 18.69 8.28
N SER A 199 9.66 19.56 8.06
CA SER A 199 8.94 19.68 6.78
C SER A 199 9.78 20.25 5.63
N ALA A 200 10.94 20.82 5.91
CA ALA A 200 11.90 21.22 4.87
C ALA A 200 12.49 20.02 4.10
N HIS A 201 12.52 18.84 4.72
CA HIS A 201 13.12 17.63 4.17
C HIS A 201 12.18 16.43 4.12
N VAL A 202 11.02 16.48 4.80
CA VAL A 202 10.09 15.35 4.86
C VAL A 202 8.66 15.84 4.70
N GLU A 203 7.99 15.34 3.66
CA GLU A 203 6.56 15.53 3.42
C GLU A 203 5.76 14.32 3.90
N SER A 204 4.51 14.57 4.37
CA SER A 204 3.58 13.51 4.78
C SER A 204 2.72 13.07 3.61
N ALA A 205 2.58 11.76 3.43
CA ALA A 205 1.65 11.13 2.49
C ALA A 205 1.02 9.88 3.10
N ALA A 206 0.10 9.27 2.36
CA ALA A 206 -0.45 7.94 2.64
C ALA A 206 -0.20 7.01 1.46
N ALA A 207 -0.31 5.70 1.70
CA ALA A 207 -0.24 4.70 0.66
C ALA A 207 -1.20 3.53 0.98
N ASP A 208 -1.73 2.90 -0.05
CA ASP A 208 -2.58 1.71 0.05
C ASP A 208 -2.14 0.69 -1.00
N ASP A 209 -1.87 -0.53 -0.55
CA ASP A 209 -1.62 -1.67 -1.40
C ASP A 209 -2.97 -2.20 -1.88
N ALA A 210 -3.48 -1.59 -2.97
CA ALA A 210 -4.82 -1.84 -3.45
C ALA A 210 -4.82 -2.96 -4.49
N GLU A 211 -5.04 -4.19 -4.03
CA GLU A 211 -5.08 -5.37 -4.87
C GLU A 211 -6.51 -5.89 -5.09
N PRO A 212 -6.91 -6.16 -6.36
CA PRO A 212 -8.21 -6.70 -6.69
C PRO A 212 -8.59 -8.00 -5.98
N ALA A 213 -7.62 -8.89 -5.72
CA ALA A 213 -7.87 -10.18 -5.06
C ALA A 213 -8.33 -10.02 -3.60
N TRP A 214 -7.96 -8.96 -2.92
CA TRP A 214 -8.31 -8.73 -1.51
C TRP A 214 -9.69 -8.12 -1.29
N ASP A 215 -10.24 -7.42 -2.29
CA ASP A 215 -11.63 -6.95 -2.31
C ASP A 215 -12.23 -7.11 -3.71
N ARG A 216 -12.58 -8.35 -4.07
CA ARG A 216 -13.11 -8.69 -5.40
C ARG A 216 -14.34 -7.87 -5.80
N SER A 217 -15.11 -7.41 -4.83
CA SER A 217 -16.29 -6.57 -5.05
C SER A 217 -15.97 -5.10 -5.31
N PHE A 218 -14.74 -4.66 -5.04
CA PHE A 218 -14.32 -3.26 -5.03
C PHE A 218 -15.05 -2.38 -3.99
N HIS A 219 -15.96 -2.91 -3.25
CA HIS A 219 -16.85 -2.11 -2.40
C HIS A 219 -16.10 -1.46 -1.23
N LYS A 220 -15.33 -2.25 -0.47
CA LYS A 220 -14.58 -1.74 0.69
C LYS A 220 -13.44 -0.82 0.26
N THR A 221 -12.74 -1.16 -0.82
CA THR A 221 -11.69 -0.33 -1.41
C THR A 221 -12.23 1.03 -1.80
N LYS A 222 -13.36 1.07 -2.55
CA LYS A 222 -14.03 2.33 -2.91
C LYS A 222 -14.41 3.15 -1.68
N GLN A 223 -14.95 2.52 -0.64
CA GLN A 223 -15.32 3.20 0.60
C GLN A 223 -14.10 3.79 1.31
N PHE A 224 -12.98 3.04 1.41
CA PHE A 224 -11.76 3.51 2.04
C PHE A 224 -11.19 4.74 1.31
N PHE A 225 -11.03 4.64 -0.01
CA PHE A 225 -10.53 5.74 -0.84
C PHE A 225 -11.44 6.98 -0.77
N HIS A 226 -12.75 6.78 -0.77
CA HIS A 226 -13.73 7.86 -0.64
C HIS A 226 -13.61 8.55 0.73
N GLY A 227 -13.58 7.79 1.82
CA GLY A 227 -13.40 8.33 3.17
C GLY A 227 -12.05 9.05 3.35
N PHE A 228 -10.98 8.53 2.74
CA PHE A 228 -9.69 9.21 2.73
C PHE A 228 -9.78 10.57 2.02
N ARG A 229 -10.31 10.59 0.79
CA ARG A 229 -10.46 11.81 -0.01
C ARG A 229 -11.22 12.91 0.74
N GLU A 230 -12.29 12.57 1.46
CA GLU A 230 -13.11 13.55 2.15
C GLU A 230 -12.44 14.18 3.39
N ALA A 231 -11.49 13.46 3.99
CA ALA A 231 -10.86 13.89 5.24
C ALA A 231 -9.41 14.34 5.09
N VAL A 232 -8.80 14.15 3.92
CA VAL A 232 -7.40 14.54 3.68
C VAL A 232 -7.29 16.05 3.41
N HIS A 233 -6.22 16.67 3.92
CA HIS A 233 -5.91 18.09 3.71
C HIS A 233 -4.69 18.23 2.76
N GLY A 234 -4.89 17.88 1.49
CA GLY A 234 -3.88 18.08 0.44
C GLY A 234 -2.75 17.04 0.36
N HIS A 235 -2.71 16.05 1.25
CA HIS A 235 -1.72 14.98 1.18
C HIS A 235 -2.10 13.93 0.12
N THR A 236 -1.09 13.38 -0.56
CA THR A 236 -1.26 12.32 -1.57
C THR A 236 -1.56 10.97 -0.91
N LEU A 237 -2.43 10.17 -1.56
CA LEU A 237 -2.58 8.74 -1.35
C LEU A 237 -1.97 8.02 -2.55
N TYR A 238 -0.93 7.24 -2.33
CA TYR A 238 -0.32 6.39 -3.35
C TYR A 238 -1.02 5.03 -3.38
N ASP A 239 -1.45 4.59 -4.56
CA ASP A 239 -1.80 3.21 -4.82
C ASP A 239 -0.53 2.48 -5.28
N TYR A 240 -0.05 1.52 -4.48
CA TYR A 240 1.17 0.77 -4.77
C TYR A 240 0.93 -0.73 -4.95
N GLY A 241 -0.31 -1.11 -5.22
CA GLY A 241 -0.69 -2.50 -5.45
C GLY A 241 -0.44 -3.01 -6.88
N SER A 242 -0.78 -4.27 -7.07
CA SER A 242 -0.79 -4.94 -8.37
C SER A 242 -2.16 -4.89 -9.04
N LEU A 243 -2.25 -5.34 -10.31
CA LEU A 243 -3.51 -5.48 -11.02
C LEU A 243 -4.04 -6.94 -11.05
N ASP A 244 -3.45 -7.85 -10.25
CA ASP A 244 -3.89 -9.25 -10.04
C ASP A 244 -4.35 -9.99 -11.31
N GLY A 245 -3.42 -10.13 -12.25
CA GLY A 245 -3.66 -10.85 -13.50
C GLY A 245 -4.12 -9.98 -14.67
N GLY A 246 -4.44 -8.70 -14.43
CA GLY A 246 -4.66 -7.74 -15.50
C GLY A 246 -6.02 -7.05 -15.49
N VAL A 247 -6.18 -6.13 -16.42
CA VAL A 247 -7.34 -5.25 -16.52
C VAL A 247 -8.60 -6.04 -16.88
N GLY A 248 -9.63 -5.90 -16.06
CA GLY A 248 -10.93 -6.56 -16.29
C GLY A 248 -11.04 -7.98 -15.79
N VAL A 249 -9.96 -8.56 -15.22
CA VAL A 249 -9.98 -9.93 -14.66
C VAL A 249 -10.81 -9.98 -13.38
N ILE A 250 -10.54 -9.09 -12.43
CA ILE A 250 -11.30 -8.99 -11.17
C ILE A 250 -12.01 -7.65 -11.11
N TRP A 251 -11.28 -6.54 -11.21
CA TRP A 251 -11.85 -5.21 -11.30
C TRP A 251 -11.90 -4.72 -12.76
N SER A 252 -12.92 -3.96 -13.09
CA SER A 252 -12.99 -3.26 -14.38
C SER A 252 -11.89 -2.20 -14.48
N ALA A 253 -11.51 -1.81 -15.69
CA ALA A 253 -10.53 -0.75 -15.93
C ALA A 253 -10.91 0.56 -15.19
N ARG A 254 -12.21 0.88 -15.09
CA ARG A 254 -12.67 2.08 -14.38
C ARG A 254 -12.47 1.98 -12.85
N GLN A 255 -12.62 0.79 -12.29
CA GLN A 255 -12.35 0.55 -10.86
C GLN A 255 -10.86 0.64 -10.55
N MET A 256 -10.01 0.03 -11.40
CA MET A 256 -8.55 0.13 -11.28
C MET A 256 -8.07 1.58 -11.45
N TRP A 257 -8.58 2.29 -12.46
CA TRP A 257 -8.26 3.71 -12.65
C TRP A 257 -8.67 4.55 -11.43
N TYR A 258 -9.80 4.23 -10.79
CA TYR A 258 -10.29 4.97 -9.62
C TYR A 258 -9.26 5.05 -8.49
N VAL A 259 -8.55 3.97 -8.19
CA VAL A 259 -7.49 3.94 -7.17
C VAL A 259 -6.17 4.52 -7.69
N ALA A 260 -5.88 4.33 -8.98
CA ALA A 260 -4.62 4.70 -9.63
C ALA A 260 -4.52 6.20 -10.06
N GLY A 261 -5.43 7.06 -9.61
CA GLY A 261 -5.41 8.49 -9.97
C GLY A 261 -6.79 9.07 -10.28
N GLY A 262 -7.85 8.25 -10.18
CA GLY A 262 -9.22 8.68 -10.45
C GLY A 262 -9.84 9.60 -9.41
N LEU A 263 -9.22 9.72 -8.27
CA LEU A 263 -9.61 10.66 -7.22
C LEU A 263 -8.59 11.79 -7.08
N ARG A 264 -9.08 12.95 -6.66
CA ARG A 264 -8.19 14.04 -6.27
C ARG A 264 -7.22 13.55 -5.18
N HIS A 265 -5.93 13.85 -5.35
CA HIS A 265 -4.84 13.45 -4.45
C HIS A 265 -4.50 11.95 -4.48
N THR A 266 -4.97 11.16 -5.43
CA THR A 266 -4.46 9.79 -5.63
C THR A 266 -3.45 9.73 -6.76
N LYS A 267 -2.45 8.85 -6.62
CA LYS A 267 -1.43 8.59 -7.66
C LYS A 267 -1.07 7.11 -7.65
N ALA A 268 -0.78 6.57 -8.84
CA ALA A 268 -0.26 5.22 -8.97
C ALA A 268 1.27 5.19 -8.73
N LEU A 269 1.71 4.25 -7.92
CA LEU A 269 3.11 3.86 -7.74
C LEU A 269 3.22 2.35 -8.00
N PRO A 270 2.93 1.90 -9.24
CA PRO A 270 2.64 0.52 -9.55
C PRO A 270 3.74 -0.46 -9.19
N GLU A 271 3.36 -1.63 -8.71
CA GLU A 271 4.25 -2.78 -8.59
C GLU A 271 4.69 -3.27 -9.96
N ILE A 272 5.99 -3.26 -10.20
CA ILE A 272 6.60 -3.76 -11.44
C ILE A 272 7.73 -4.72 -11.10
N TYR A 273 7.39 -6.00 -10.99
CA TYR A 273 8.36 -7.07 -10.70
C TYR A 273 8.79 -7.81 -11.95
N TYR A 274 7.91 -7.87 -12.97
CA TYR A 274 8.11 -8.59 -14.23
C TYR A 274 7.54 -7.78 -15.41
N PRO A 275 7.96 -8.07 -16.66
CA PRO A 275 7.47 -7.35 -17.84
C PRO A 275 5.94 -7.37 -17.99
N ALA A 276 5.30 -8.48 -17.62
CA ALA A 276 3.84 -8.63 -17.72
C ALA A 276 3.09 -7.60 -16.87
N MET A 277 3.59 -7.25 -15.67
CA MET A 277 2.96 -6.24 -14.82
C MET A 277 3.04 -4.86 -15.46
N ALA A 278 4.15 -4.51 -16.09
CA ALA A 278 4.29 -3.25 -16.82
C ALA A 278 3.29 -3.18 -18.01
N GLN A 279 3.09 -4.30 -18.73
CA GLN A 279 2.10 -4.35 -19.81
C GLN A 279 0.67 -4.17 -19.29
N GLN A 280 0.32 -4.77 -18.15
CA GLN A 280 -0.99 -4.61 -17.53
C GLN A 280 -1.25 -3.14 -17.15
N TRP A 281 -0.29 -2.46 -16.53
CA TRP A 281 -0.40 -1.06 -16.19
C TRP A 281 -0.47 -0.14 -17.44
N ALA A 282 0.29 -0.45 -18.48
CA ALA A 282 0.21 0.25 -19.74
C ALA A 282 -1.14 0.04 -20.44
N GLU A 283 -1.70 -1.16 -20.38
CA GLU A 283 -3.04 -1.47 -20.87
C GLU A 283 -4.12 -0.67 -20.12
N LEU A 284 -4.05 -0.62 -18.78
CA LEU A 284 -4.93 0.20 -17.97
C LEU A 284 -4.87 1.67 -18.42
N ALA A 285 -3.65 2.21 -18.57
CA ALA A 285 -3.43 3.58 -19.00
C ALA A 285 -4.03 3.84 -20.39
N ARG A 286 -3.82 2.92 -21.34
CA ARG A 286 -4.40 3.01 -22.68
C ARG A 286 -5.93 2.98 -22.67
N ILE A 287 -6.54 2.08 -21.91
CA ILE A 287 -8.00 1.98 -21.80
C ILE A 287 -8.57 3.24 -21.14
N ALA A 288 -7.96 3.70 -20.04
CA ALA A 288 -8.37 4.91 -19.35
C ALA A 288 -8.33 6.13 -20.29
N HIS A 289 -7.21 6.31 -20.99
CA HIS A 289 -7.01 7.43 -21.92
C HIS A 289 -7.98 7.36 -23.11
N ARG A 290 -8.00 6.25 -23.84
CA ARG A 290 -8.76 6.16 -25.11
C ARG A 290 -10.26 6.02 -24.92
N ARG A 291 -10.70 5.23 -23.92
CA ARG A 291 -12.11 4.91 -23.74
C ARG A 291 -12.85 5.88 -22.83
N TYR A 292 -12.15 6.41 -21.82
CA TYR A 292 -12.76 7.24 -20.79
C TYR A 292 -12.28 8.69 -20.82
N HIS A 293 -11.28 9.03 -21.65
CA HIS A 293 -10.61 10.34 -21.70
C HIS A 293 -10.03 10.73 -20.32
N LEU A 294 -9.46 9.75 -19.65
CA LEU A 294 -8.91 9.86 -18.30
C LEU A 294 -7.47 9.33 -18.30
N ASP A 295 -6.60 9.98 -17.56
CA ASP A 295 -5.22 9.56 -17.45
C ASP A 295 -4.93 8.87 -16.13
N VAL A 296 -4.01 7.90 -16.12
CA VAL A 296 -3.41 7.35 -14.91
C VAL A 296 -2.35 8.33 -14.43
N ASN A 297 -2.44 8.73 -13.17
CA ASN A 297 -1.51 9.68 -12.57
C ASN A 297 -0.34 8.94 -11.90
N PHE A 298 0.70 8.66 -12.67
CA PHE A 298 1.88 7.93 -12.15
C PHE A 298 2.74 8.81 -11.23
N ALA A 299 3.29 8.20 -10.18
CA ALA A 299 4.26 8.82 -9.26
C ALA A 299 5.66 8.17 -9.32
N GLY A 300 5.84 7.17 -10.16
CA GLY A 300 7.04 6.36 -10.27
C GLY A 300 6.68 4.87 -10.33
N VAL A 301 7.53 4.02 -9.80
CA VAL A 301 7.32 2.56 -9.74
C VAL A 301 7.69 2.01 -8.36
N MET A 302 7.08 0.88 -7.98
CA MET A 302 7.46 0.11 -6.82
C MET A 302 8.02 -1.24 -7.23
N THR A 303 9.03 -1.72 -6.52
CA THR A 303 9.64 -3.04 -6.69
C THR A 303 9.78 -3.75 -5.35
N GLN A 304 10.06 -5.04 -5.37
CA GLN A 304 10.18 -5.87 -4.16
C GLN A 304 11.46 -6.73 -4.19
N GLY A 305 12.47 -6.26 -4.88
CA GLY A 305 13.73 -7.00 -5.03
C GLY A 305 14.52 -7.04 -3.72
N GLY A 306 14.31 -8.06 -2.90
CA GLY A 306 15.01 -8.28 -1.65
C GLY A 306 14.12 -8.44 -0.41
N ALA A 307 12.81 -8.15 -0.49
CA ALA A 307 11.92 -8.29 0.67
C ALA A 307 11.43 -9.73 0.87
N THR A 308 10.96 -10.36 -0.20
CA THR A 308 10.30 -11.67 -0.16
C THR A 308 10.88 -12.66 -1.16
N CYS A 309 11.53 -12.17 -2.21
CA CYS A 309 12.27 -12.98 -3.16
C CYS A 309 13.46 -12.18 -3.67
N HIS A 310 14.52 -12.87 -4.09
CA HIS A 310 15.60 -12.25 -4.86
C HIS A 310 15.22 -12.12 -6.35
N CYS A 311 13.93 -11.93 -6.62
CA CYS A 311 13.33 -11.81 -7.94
C CYS A 311 12.86 -10.36 -8.17
N GLY A 312 12.57 -10.07 -9.44
CA GLY A 312 12.04 -8.77 -9.82
C GLY A 312 13.11 -7.75 -10.20
N TYR A 313 12.63 -6.61 -10.61
CA TYR A 313 13.47 -5.51 -11.06
C TYR A 313 13.96 -4.65 -9.90
N ARG A 314 15.09 -3.98 -10.10
CA ARG A 314 15.42 -2.77 -9.34
C ARG A 314 14.56 -1.61 -9.86
N PRO A 315 14.28 -0.58 -9.04
CA PRO A 315 13.38 0.52 -9.44
C PRO A 315 13.69 1.17 -10.78
N HIS A 316 14.96 1.41 -11.09
CA HIS A 316 15.37 1.99 -12.37
C HIS A 316 15.08 1.08 -13.58
N ALA A 317 15.24 -0.24 -13.42
CA ALA A 317 14.89 -1.21 -14.47
C ALA A 317 13.37 -1.29 -14.64
N ALA A 318 12.62 -1.36 -13.55
CA ALA A 318 11.17 -1.34 -13.55
C ALA A 318 10.61 -0.08 -14.24
N HIS A 319 11.18 1.09 -13.94
CA HIS A 319 10.81 2.35 -14.58
C HIS A 319 11.00 2.29 -16.11
N ARG A 320 12.16 1.80 -16.59
CA ARG A 320 12.41 1.66 -18.04
C ARG A 320 11.43 0.70 -18.71
N VAL A 321 11.12 -0.42 -18.05
CA VAL A 321 10.18 -1.42 -18.58
C VAL A 321 8.77 -0.85 -18.66
N LEU A 322 8.33 -0.13 -17.64
CA LEU A 322 7.01 0.54 -17.65
C LEU A 322 6.98 1.66 -18.71
N ALA A 323 8.01 2.49 -18.81
CA ALA A 323 8.08 3.55 -19.81
C ALA A 323 8.00 2.97 -21.24
N HIS A 324 8.71 1.87 -21.51
CA HIS A 324 8.65 1.16 -22.78
C HIS A 324 7.25 0.59 -23.05
N ALA A 325 6.61 -0.02 -22.06
CA ALA A 325 5.26 -0.55 -22.18
C ALA A 325 4.23 0.54 -22.47
N LEU A 326 4.31 1.69 -21.79
CA LEU A 326 3.45 2.85 -22.04
C LEU A 326 3.64 3.37 -23.47
N ALA A 327 4.87 3.49 -23.95
CA ALA A 327 5.17 3.92 -25.32
C ALA A 327 4.61 2.93 -26.36
N SER A 328 4.79 1.63 -26.16
CA SER A 328 4.29 0.57 -27.05
C SER A 328 2.76 0.53 -27.14
N GLN A 329 2.06 0.94 -26.06
CA GLN A 329 0.60 1.06 -26.04
C GLN A 329 0.08 2.42 -26.58
N GLY A 330 0.97 3.30 -27.04
CA GLY A 330 0.62 4.62 -27.58
C GLY A 330 0.19 5.65 -26.52
N VAL A 331 0.62 5.45 -25.27
CA VAL A 331 0.37 6.36 -24.14
C VAL A 331 1.69 6.83 -23.47
N GLY A 332 2.79 6.81 -24.22
CA GLY A 332 4.10 7.24 -23.73
C GLY A 332 4.21 8.77 -23.44
N HIS A 333 3.19 9.55 -23.78
CA HIS A 333 3.07 10.95 -23.41
C HIS A 333 2.66 11.15 -21.94
N LEU A 334 2.13 10.11 -21.28
CA LEU A 334 1.80 10.20 -19.87
C LEU A 334 3.06 10.38 -19.02
N ALA A 335 3.00 11.35 -18.11
CA ALA A 335 4.12 11.63 -17.24
C ALA A 335 4.41 10.42 -16.34
N LEU A 336 5.58 9.83 -16.50
CA LEU A 336 6.13 8.84 -15.58
C LEU A 336 7.35 9.46 -14.88
N PRO A 337 7.21 10.00 -13.66
CA PRO A 337 8.32 10.59 -12.92
C PRO A 337 9.48 9.62 -12.77
N ARG A 338 10.71 10.15 -12.94
CA ARG A 338 11.92 9.38 -12.64
C ARG A 338 11.97 9.18 -11.13
N GLY A 339 11.79 7.94 -10.72
CA GLY A 339 11.83 7.57 -9.33
C GLY A 339 11.15 6.24 -9.13
N GLY A 340 11.45 5.65 -8.00
CA GLY A 340 10.86 4.41 -7.59
C GLY A 340 11.29 4.05 -6.19
N THR A 341 10.58 3.13 -5.60
CA THR A 341 10.92 2.59 -4.29
C THR A 341 11.05 1.08 -4.35
N ASN A 342 11.93 0.55 -3.53
CA ASN A 342 12.11 -0.89 -3.38
C ASN A 342 11.62 -1.31 -2.01
N MET A 343 10.61 -2.16 -1.95
CA MET A 343 10.13 -2.72 -0.71
C MET A 343 11.16 -3.70 -0.15
N VAL A 344 11.55 -3.48 1.10
CA VAL A 344 12.48 -4.34 1.84
C VAL A 344 11.81 -4.86 3.12
N GLY A 345 12.13 -6.07 3.54
CA GLY A 345 11.52 -6.73 4.69
C GLY A 345 12.46 -6.98 5.85
#